data_0e9eb95383c7e7a1d7291f3169c9e419
#
_entry.id   0e9eb95383c7e7a1d7291f3169c9e419
#
_cell.length_a   1.000
_cell.length_b   1.000
_cell.length_c   1.000
_cell.angle_alpha   90.00
_cell.angle_beta   90.00
_cell.angle_gamma   90.00
#
_symmetry.space_group_name_H-M   'P 1'
#
loop_
_entity.id
_entity.type
_entity.pdbx_description
1 polymer ?
#
loop_
_entity_poly.entity_id
_entity_poly.type
_entity_poly.pdbx_seq_one_letter_code
_entity_poly.pdbx_strand_id
1 'polypeptide(L)'
;SALAIIPLSWKKMPIAGHPDPVNAPVVIDAIRQAVLWSHSGTAAGIVTNPIQKSCLYKAGFSFPGHTEYLSSLATTMPGGPLMMLACDKLRVVPATVHIPLKEVSNSISTGLIIKKCTLMHHCLQANFGIQYPRIAICGLNPHAGEDGQMGEEDITVIVPAIHQLVSSGFNATGPHPADT
;
A
#
# COMPACT_ATOMS: atom_id res chain seq x y z
N SER A 1 -22.84 13.24 -25.28
CA SER A 1 -21.42 13.01 -24.98
C SER A 1 -21.09 11.58 -25.36
N ALA A 2 -20.02 11.37 -26.13
CA ALA A 2 -19.54 10.06 -26.51
C ALA A 2 -18.51 9.56 -25.50
N LEU A 3 -18.55 8.27 -25.16
CA LEU A 3 -17.51 7.62 -24.37
C LEU A 3 -16.33 7.28 -25.30
N ALA A 4 -15.16 7.76 -24.98
CA ALA A 4 -13.94 7.38 -25.70
C ALA A 4 -13.55 5.95 -25.31
N ILE A 5 -13.41 5.07 -26.29
CA ILE A 5 -13.03 3.67 -26.11
C ILE A 5 -11.75 3.39 -26.88
N ILE A 6 -10.76 2.79 -26.21
CA ILE A 6 -9.55 2.29 -26.84
C ILE A 6 -9.69 0.77 -26.94
N PRO A 7 -9.84 0.22 -28.14
CA PRO A 7 -10.01 -1.22 -28.30
C PRO A 7 -8.70 -1.96 -28.02
N LEU A 8 -8.82 -3.11 -27.38
CA LEU A 8 -7.72 -4.05 -27.17
C LEU A 8 -7.91 -5.27 -28.08
N SER A 9 -6.83 -5.77 -28.64
CA SER A 9 -6.84 -6.96 -29.50
C SER A 9 -6.82 -8.24 -28.65
N TRP A 10 -7.96 -8.91 -28.52
CA TRP A 10 -8.07 -10.18 -27.84
C TRP A 10 -7.48 -11.31 -28.68
N LYS A 11 -6.75 -12.23 -28.04
CA LYS A 11 -6.30 -13.46 -28.72
C LYS A 11 -7.44 -14.43 -28.99
N LYS A 12 -8.44 -14.42 -28.12
CA LYS A 12 -9.68 -15.19 -28.25
C LYS A 12 -10.83 -14.34 -27.73
N MET A 13 -11.97 -14.35 -28.44
CA MET A 13 -13.14 -13.61 -28.00
C MET A 13 -13.54 -14.05 -26.59
N PRO A 14 -13.63 -13.11 -25.63
CA PRO A 14 -14.01 -13.45 -24.26
C PRO A 14 -15.49 -13.87 -24.19
N ILE A 15 -15.76 -14.91 -23.42
CA ILE A 15 -17.11 -15.39 -23.14
C ILE A 15 -17.42 -15.11 -21.67
N ALA A 16 -18.53 -14.42 -21.40
CA ALA A 16 -18.94 -14.10 -20.04
C ALA A 16 -19.06 -15.35 -19.17
N GLY A 17 -18.50 -15.32 -17.96
CA GLY A 17 -18.46 -16.45 -17.05
C GLY A 17 -17.41 -17.52 -17.37
N HIS A 18 -16.73 -17.43 -18.51
CA HIS A 18 -15.72 -18.42 -18.94
C HIS A 18 -14.36 -17.75 -19.18
N PRO A 19 -13.61 -17.41 -18.12
CA PRO A 19 -12.31 -16.76 -18.25
C PRO A 19 -11.29 -17.71 -18.90
N ASP A 20 -10.54 -17.20 -19.87
CA ASP A 20 -9.54 -17.97 -20.62
C ASP A 20 -8.14 -17.39 -20.41
N PRO A 21 -7.17 -18.19 -19.91
CA PRO A 21 -5.78 -17.72 -19.67
C PRO A 21 -5.09 -17.17 -20.92
N VAL A 22 -5.52 -17.54 -22.13
CA VAL A 22 -4.95 -17.03 -23.39
C VAL A 22 -5.08 -15.52 -23.50
N ASN A 23 -6.07 -14.92 -22.85
CA ASN A 23 -6.33 -13.49 -22.81
C ASN A 23 -5.64 -12.75 -21.66
N ALA A 24 -4.97 -13.45 -20.74
CA ALA A 24 -4.30 -12.83 -19.61
C ALA A 24 -3.25 -11.76 -20.01
N PRO A 25 -2.43 -11.93 -21.07
CA PRO A 25 -1.51 -10.88 -21.50
C PRO A 25 -2.20 -9.58 -21.88
N VAL A 26 -3.39 -9.64 -22.48
CA VAL A 26 -4.16 -8.44 -22.84
C VAL A 26 -4.64 -7.71 -21.59
N VAL A 27 -5.09 -8.45 -20.58
CA VAL A 27 -5.52 -7.86 -19.30
C VAL A 27 -4.33 -7.18 -18.58
N ILE A 28 -3.19 -7.84 -18.54
CA ILE A 28 -1.96 -7.30 -17.93
C ILE A 28 -1.51 -6.04 -18.66
N ASP A 29 -1.52 -6.07 -20.00
CA ASP A 29 -1.12 -4.92 -20.81
C ASP A 29 -2.09 -3.75 -20.68
N ALA A 30 -3.39 -4.00 -20.57
CA ALA A 30 -4.40 -2.97 -20.32
C ALA A 30 -4.11 -2.18 -19.02
N ILE A 31 -3.76 -2.88 -17.94
CA ILE A 31 -3.41 -2.25 -16.67
C ILE A 31 -2.11 -1.44 -16.84
N ARG A 32 -1.11 -2.01 -17.50
CA ARG A 32 0.17 -1.33 -17.75
C ARG A 32 -0.03 -0.04 -18.54
N GLN A 33 -0.83 -0.07 -19.62
CA GLN A 33 -1.14 1.11 -20.43
C GLN A 33 -1.87 2.18 -19.62
N ALA A 34 -2.84 1.79 -18.80
CA ALA A 34 -3.56 2.72 -17.93
C ALA A 34 -2.61 3.43 -16.94
N VAL A 35 -1.64 2.69 -16.38
CA VAL A 35 -0.59 3.27 -15.52
C VAL A 35 0.27 4.27 -16.30
N LEU A 36 0.71 3.94 -17.50
CA LEU A 36 1.52 4.84 -18.32
C LEU A 36 0.77 6.13 -18.65
N TRP A 37 -0.51 6.06 -18.99
CA TRP A 37 -1.32 7.25 -19.26
C TRP A 37 -1.59 8.08 -18.01
N SER A 38 -1.82 7.46 -16.87
CA SER A 38 -1.95 8.17 -15.62
C SER A 38 -0.63 8.87 -15.24
N HIS A 39 0.49 8.20 -15.45
CA HIS A 39 1.81 8.75 -15.15
C HIS A 39 2.21 9.93 -16.08
N SER A 40 1.83 9.86 -17.35
CA SER A 40 2.05 10.94 -18.32
C SER A 40 1.08 12.11 -18.20
N GLY A 41 0.08 12.03 -17.31
CA GLY A 41 -0.98 13.03 -17.18
C GLY A 41 -2.05 12.95 -18.28
N THR A 42 -1.98 11.95 -19.16
CA THR A 42 -3.00 11.72 -20.21
C THR A 42 -4.33 11.24 -19.61
N ALA A 43 -4.26 10.51 -18.49
CA ALA A 43 -5.43 10.09 -17.71
C ALA A 43 -5.31 10.64 -16.29
N ALA A 44 -6.42 11.08 -15.71
CA ALA A 44 -6.47 11.64 -14.36
C ALA A 44 -6.40 10.56 -13.25
N GLY A 45 -6.60 9.30 -13.59
CA GLY A 45 -6.58 8.20 -12.66
C GLY A 45 -6.95 6.88 -13.33
N ILE A 46 -6.94 5.81 -12.54
CA ILE A 46 -7.21 4.45 -13.01
C ILE A 46 -8.35 3.86 -12.20
N VAL A 47 -9.34 3.30 -12.89
CA VAL A 47 -10.40 2.48 -12.30
C VAL A 47 -10.32 1.11 -12.94
N THR A 48 -10.12 0.07 -12.14
CA THR A 48 -9.98 -1.30 -12.62
C THR A 48 -11.19 -2.15 -12.29
N ASN A 49 -11.53 -3.06 -13.18
CA ASN A 49 -12.40 -4.19 -12.86
C ASN A 49 -11.61 -5.27 -12.09
N PRO A 50 -12.29 -6.16 -11.35
CA PRO A 50 -11.64 -7.32 -10.74
C PRO A 50 -10.90 -8.18 -11.76
N ILE A 51 -9.75 -8.70 -11.39
CA ILE A 51 -8.99 -9.66 -12.20
C ILE A 51 -9.21 -11.09 -11.76
N GLN A 52 -9.26 -12.02 -12.72
CA GLN A 52 -9.33 -13.44 -12.44
C GLN A 52 -7.91 -13.99 -12.19
N LYS A 53 -7.47 -13.99 -10.94
CA LYS A 53 -6.10 -14.36 -10.55
C LYS A 53 -5.67 -15.73 -11.06
N SER A 54 -6.54 -16.74 -11.00
CA SER A 54 -6.23 -18.10 -11.47
C SER A 54 -5.84 -18.15 -12.95
N CYS A 55 -6.48 -17.32 -13.80
CA CYS A 55 -6.12 -17.22 -15.22
C CYS A 55 -4.80 -16.49 -15.42
N LEU A 56 -4.57 -15.42 -14.67
CA LEU A 56 -3.33 -14.65 -14.75
C LEU A 56 -2.13 -15.48 -14.29
N TYR A 57 -2.24 -16.24 -13.20
CA TYR A 57 -1.19 -17.13 -12.71
C TYR A 57 -0.82 -18.21 -13.72
N LYS A 58 -1.81 -18.82 -14.39
CA LYS A 58 -1.57 -19.78 -15.48
C LYS A 58 -0.80 -19.18 -16.66
N ALA A 59 -0.87 -17.87 -16.83
CA ALA A 59 -0.14 -17.12 -17.85
C ALA A 59 1.18 -16.53 -17.36
N GLY A 60 1.64 -16.89 -16.15
CA GLY A 60 2.92 -16.44 -15.61
C GLY A 60 2.88 -15.12 -14.82
N PHE A 61 1.70 -14.60 -14.48
CA PHE A 61 1.59 -13.42 -13.62
C PHE A 61 2.02 -13.76 -12.19
N SER A 62 3.05 -13.06 -11.69
CA SER A 62 3.72 -13.36 -10.42
C SER A 62 3.30 -12.49 -9.24
N PHE A 63 2.36 -11.55 -9.44
CA PHE A 63 1.94 -10.63 -8.39
C PHE A 63 0.69 -11.14 -7.66
N PRO A 64 0.58 -10.93 -6.32
CA PRO A 64 -0.59 -11.32 -5.53
C PRO A 64 -1.89 -10.62 -5.96
N GLY A 65 -1.80 -9.42 -6.52
CA GLY A 65 -2.96 -8.65 -6.97
C GLY A 65 -2.61 -7.36 -7.69
N HIS A 66 -3.61 -6.49 -7.85
CA HIS A 66 -3.42 -5.18 -8.47
C HIS A 66 -2.40 -4.31 -7.74
N THR A 67 -2.45 -4.27 -6.41
CA THR A 67 -1.60 -3.39 -5.58
C THR A 67 -0.13 -3.65 -5.86
N GLU A 68 0.29 -4.91 -5.84
CA GLU A 68 1.68 -5.31 -6.05
C GLU A 68 2.10 -5.10 -7.51
N TYR A 69 1.18 -5.36 -8.46
CA TYR A 69 1.46 -5.11 -9.87
C TYR A 69 1.56 -3.61 -10.18
N LEU A 70 0.62 -2.80 -9.72
CA LEU A 70 0.68 -1.34 -9.85
C LEU A 70 1.95 -0.77 -9.21
N SER A 71 2.32 -1.31 -8.05
CA SER A 71 3.57 -0.97 -7.37
C SER A 71 4.80 -1.22 -8.24
N SER A 72 4.85 -2.36 -8.91
CA SER A 72 5.99 -2.71 -9.78
C SER A 72 6.09 -1.81 -11.01
N LEU A 73 4.98 -1.21 -11.42
CA LEU A 73 4.91 -0.27 -12.55
C LEU A 73 5.18 1.18 -12.13
N ALA A 74 4.90 1.54 -10.87
CA ALA A 74 5.10 2.88 -10.32
C ALA A 74 6.55 3.08 -9.87
N THR A 75 7.48 3.16 -10.82
CA THR A 75 8.94 3.22 -10.57
C THR A 75 9.43 4.54 -9.97
N THR A 76 8.57 5.55 -9.82
CA THR A 76 8.96 6.93 -9.49
C THR A 76 8.92 7.28 -8.01
N MET A 77 8.37 6.41 -7.15
CA MET A 77 8.34 6.70 -5.70
C MET A 77 9.49 5.99 -4.97
N PRO A 78 10.48 6.73 -4.44
CA PRO A 78 11.47 6.14 -3.55
C PRO A 78 10.78 5.43 -2.38
N GLY A 79 11.09 4.15 -2.17
CA GLY A 79 10.55 3.36 -1.07
C GLY A 79 9.34 2.49 -1.37
N GLY A 80 8.73 2.61 -2.55
CA GLY A 80 7.61 1.77 -3.00
C GLY A 80 6.23 2.28 -2.56
N PRO A 81 5.16 1.52 -2.83
CA PRO A 81 3.79 1.92 -2.50
C PRO A 81 3.52 1.86 -1.01
N LEU A 82 2.64 2.75 -0.59
CA LEU A 82 2.12 2.79 0.78
C LEU A 82 0.60 2.59 0.74
N MET A 83 0.12 1.53 1.40
CA MET A 83 -1.32 1.37 1.62
C MET A 83 -1.78 2.37 2.68
N MET A 84 -2.76 3.21 2.35
CA MET A 84 -3.38 4.15 3.27
C MET A 84 -4.88 4.03 3.20
N LEU A 85 -5.53 3.92 4.35
CA LEU A 85 -6.97 4.08 4.50
C LEU A 85 -7.23 5.54 4.87
N ALA A 86 -8.00 6.24 4.07
CA ALA A 86 -8.19 7.68 4.23
C ALA A 86 -9.66 8.09 4.18
N CYS A 87 -10.03 8.98 5.08
CA CYS A 87 -11.25 9.78 5.00
C CYS A 87 -10.93 11.22 5.43
N ASP A 88 -11.90 12.10 5.40
CA ASP A 88 -11.70 13.52 5.72
C ASP A 88 -11.09 13.75 7.11
N LYS A 89 -11.44 12.90 8.07
CA LYS A 89 -11.05 13.06 9.48
C LYS A 89 -9.87 12.21 9.90
N LEU A 90 -9.56 11.14 9.17
CA LEU A 90 -8.56 10.16 9.59
C LEU A 90 -7.83 9.55 8.40
N ARG A 91 -6.51 9.36 8.56
CA ARG A 91 -5.65 8.64 7.62
C ARG A 91 -4.85 7.61 8.40
N VAL A 92 -4.95 6.35 8.01
CA VAL A 92 -4.30 5.23 8.70
C VAL A 92 -3.45 4.44 7.73
N VAL A 93 -2.22 4.17 8.11
CA VAL A 93 -1.30 3.31 7.38
C VAL A 93 -1.03 2.06 8.23
N PRO A 94 -1.49 0.88 7.79
CA PRO A 94 -1.16 -0.34 8.50
C PRO A 94 0.33 -0.68 8.34
N ALA A 95 0.97 -1.05 9.45
CA ALA A 95 2.37 -1.45 9.46
C ALA A 95 2.57 -2.75 8.65
N THR A 96 1.66 -3.70 8.79
CA THR A 96 1.64 -4.96 8.03
C THR A 96 0.32 -5.11 7.29
N VAL A 97 0.33 -5.80 6.12
CA VAL A 97 -0.84 -6.09 5.31
C VAL A 97 -0.78 -7.52 4.78
N HIS A 98 -1.93 -8.20 4.76
CA HIS A 98 -2.09 -9.55 4.17
C HIS A 98 -1.16 -10.64 4.75
N ILE A 99 -0.80 -10.53 6.02
CA ILE A 99 -0.05 -11.57 6.74
C ILE A 99 -0.92 -12.23 7.84
N PRO A 100 -0.65 -13.49 8.20
CA PRO A 100 -1.32 -14.13 9.34
C PRO A 100 -1.05 -13.36 10.65
N LEU A 101 -2.05 -13.29 11.53
CA LEU A 101 -1.90 -12.56 12.81
C LEU A 101 -0.69 -13.04 13.63
N LYS A 102 -0.41 -14.32 13.66
CA LYS A 102 0.74 -14.91 14.37
C LYS A 102 2.10 -14.44 13.86
N GLU A 103 2.16 -13.89 12.64
CA GLU A 103 3.40 -13.40 12.02
C GLU A 103 3.61 -11.89 12.26
N VAL A 104 2.61 -11.19 12.83
CA VAL A 104 2.66 -9.72 12.94
C VAL A 104 3.82 -9.29 13.84
N SER A 105 3.93 -9.85 15.04
CA SER A 105 5.01 -9.50 15.98
C SER A 105 6.39 -9.69 15.35
N ASN A 106 6.62 -10.82 14.68
CA ASN A 106 7.89 -11.13 14.01
C ASN A 106 8.16 -10.23 12.78
N SER A 107 7.12 -9.65 12.20
CA SER A 107 7.22 -8.82 10.99
C SER A 107 7.44 -7.33 11.30
N ILE A 108 7.14 -6.89 12.52
CA ILE A 108 7.35 -5.52 12.96
C ILE A 108 8.83 -5.32 13.29
N SER A 109 9.41 -4.27 12.72
CA SER A 109 10.79 -3.86 13.03
C SER A 109 10.90 -2.34 13.04
N THR A 110 11.88 -1.81 13.77
CA THR A 110 12.21 -0.39 13.80
C THR A 110 12.37 0.18 12.39
N GLY A 111 13.09 -0.52 11.51
CA GLY A 111 13.29 -0.12 10.13
C GLY A 111 12.00 -0.10 9.29
N LEU A 112 11.09 -1.05 9.51
CA LEU A 112 9.79 -1.07 8.85
C LEU A 112 8.95 0.14 9.24
N ILE A 113 8.88 0.46 10.53
CA ILE A 113 8.11 1.61 11.04
C ILE A 113 8.68 2.91 10.47
N ILE A 114 10.00 3.12 10.55
CA ILE A 114 10.67 4.30 10.02
C ILE A 114 10.37 4.45 8.52
N LYS A 115 10.55 3.39 7.75
CA LYS A 115 10.26 3.40 6.31
C LYS A 115 8.83 3.83 6.03
N LYS A 116 7.85 3.24 6.72
CA LYS A 116 6.42 3.55 6.49
C LYS A 116 6.06 4.97 6.92
N CYS A 117 6.57 5.43 8.05
CA CYS A 117 6.34 6.80 8.52
C CYS A 117 6.98 7.84 7.58
N THR A 118 8.18 7.56 7.07
CA THR A 118 8.84 8.43 6.08
C THR A 118 8.03 8.54 4.79
N LEU A 119 7.58 7.40 4.25
CA LEU A 119 6.72 7.39 3.06
C LEU A 119 5.39 8.11 3.30
N MET A 120 4.76 7.86 4.46
CA MET A 120 3.52 8.54 4.86
C MET A 120 3.71 10.05 4.93
N HIS A 121 4.78 10.51 5.54
CA HIS A 121 5.12 11.93 5.67
C HIS A 121 5.21 12.60 4.30
N HIS A 122 6.02 12.05 3.39
CA HIS A 122 6.17 12.59 2.05
C HIS A 122 4.87 12.53 1.23
N CYS A 123 4.12 11.45 1.37
CA CYS A 123 2.81 11.32 0.73
C CYS A 123 1.82 12.40 1.21
N LEU A 124 1.78 12.65 2.52
CA LEU A 124 0.91 13.67 3.11
C LEU A 124 1.29 15.08 2.65
N GLN A 125 2.59 15.36 2.48
CA GLN A 125 3.05 16.62 1.92
C GLN A 125 2.70 16.77 0.43
N ALA A 126 3.08 15.77 -0.37
CA ALA A 126 2.98 15.86 -1.82
C ALA A 126 1.54 15.73 -2.34
N ASN A 127 0.74 14.80 -1.78
CA ASN A 127 -0.57 14.44 -2.31
C ASN A 127 -1.74 15.05 -1.52
N PHE A 128 -1.52 15.42 -0.25
CA PHE A 128 -2.56 15.99 0.60
C PHE A 128 -2.29 17.46 0.99
N GLY A 129 -1.15 18.03 0.59
CA GLY A 129 -0.81 19.43 0.87
C GLY A 129 -0.53 19.73 2.35
N ILE A 130 -0.33 18.70 3.18
CA ILE A 130 -0.09 18.84 4.63
C ILE A 130 1.40 19.08 4.84
N GLN A 131 1.81 20.32 5.00
CA GLN A 131 3.23 20.71 5.08
C GLN A 131 3.94 20.15 6.32
N TYR A 132 3.23 20.04 7.44
CA TYR A 132 3.77 19.56 8.72
C TYR A 132 2.92 18.38 9.24
N PRO A 133 3.06 17.17 8.65
CA PRO A 133 2.31 16.01 9.05
C PRO A 133 2.59 15.63 10.51
N ARG A 134 1.56 15.34 11.27
CA ARG A 134 1.63 14.75 12.60
C ARG A 134 1.34 13.26 12.49
N ILE A 135 2.24 12.43 12.94
CA ILE A 135 2.14 10.98 12.85
C ILE A 135 2.04 10.40 14.26
N ALA A 136 0.90 9.83 14.59
CA ALA A 136 0.70 9.05 15.79
C ALA A 136 0.97 7.58 15.49
N ILE A 137 1.81 6.92 16.27
CA ILE A 137 2.15 5.51 16.12
C ILE A 137 1.48 4.75 17.25
N CYS A 138 0.58 3.83 16.89
CA CYS A 138 -0.08 2.97 17.87
C CYS A 138 0.86 1.87 18.35
N GLY A 139 0.66 1.44 19.58
CA GLY A 139 1.31 0.26 20.13
C GLY A 139 0.89 -1.02 19.39
N LEU A 140 1.73 -2.03 19.46
CA LEU A 140 1.43 -3.38 18.95
C LEU A 140 0.57 -4.15 19.95
N ASN A 141 0.92 -4.05 21.21
CA ASN A 141 0.27 -4.76 22.30
C ASN A 141 -0.82 -3.91 22.96
N PRO A 142 -1.81 -4.53 23.64
CA PRO A 142 -2.77 -3.80 24.46
C PRO A 142 -2.05 -2.86 25.44
N HIS A 143 -2.64 -1.69 25.67
CA HIS A 143 -2.06 -0.65 26.55
C HIS A 143 -0.61 -0.26 26.20
N ALA A 144 -0.22 -0.41 24.90
CA ALA A 144 1.15 -0.20 24.43
C ALA A 144 2.20 -1.01 25.24
N GLY A 145 1.84 -2.26 25.58
CA GLY A 145 2.72 -3.21 26.28
C GLY A 145 2.83 -3.03 27.80
N GLU A 146 2.20 -2.00 28.39
CA GLU A 146 2.15 -1.75 29.84
C GLU A 146 3.51 -1.97 30.54
N ASP A 147 4.50 -1.16 30.15
CA ASP A 147 5.89 -1.24 30.61
C ASP A 147 6.55 -2.63 30.43
N GLY A 148 6.16 -3.35 29.38
CA GLY A 148 6.69 -4.67 29.03
C GLY A 148 5.96 -5.85 29.64
N GLN A 149 4.92 -5.63 30.45
CA GLN A 149 4.15 -6.71 31.06
C GLN A 149 3.27 -7.47 30.04
N MET A 150 2.90 -6.80 28.97
CA MET A 150 2.06 -7.35 27.90
C MET A 150 2.81 -7.50 26.57
N GLY A 151 4.14 -7.62 26.62
CA GLY A 151 5.02 -7.74 25.46
C GLY A 151 6.06 -6.62 25.42
N GLU A 152 7.22 -6.93 24.91
CA GLU A 152 8.37 -5.99 24.89
C GLU A 152 8.53 -5.26 23.55
N GLU A 153 7.75 -5.57 22.54
CA GLU A 153 7.89 -5.04 21.18
C GLU A 153 7.67 -3.53 21.12
N ASP A 154 6.79 -3.01 21.97
CA ASP A 154 6.56 -1.58 22.08
C ASP A 154 7.82 -0.85 22.55
N ILE A 155 8.52 -1.39 23.56
CA ILE A 155 9.75 -0.85 24.12
C ILE A 155 10.94 -1.08 23.19
N THR A 156 11.07 -2.30 22.64
CA THR A 156 12.29 -2.71 21.94
C THR A 156 12.28 -2.35 20.44
N VAL A 157 11.10 -2.10 19.85
CA VAL A 157 10.94 -1.85 18.42
C VAL A 157 10.30 -0.49 18.15
N ILE A 158 9.15 -0.19 18.78
CA ILE A 158 8.35 0.99 18.40
C ILE A 158 8.96 2.28 19.01
N VAL A 159 9.32 2.27 20.29
CA VAL A 159 9.97 3.42 20.94
C VAL A 159 11.27 3.82 20.22
N PRO A 160 12.20 2.91 19.88
CA PRO A 160 13.38 3.26 19.11
C PRO A 160 13.07 3.86 17.73
N ALA A 161 12.03 3.36 17.04
CA ALA A 161 11.60 3.93 15.76
C ALA A 161 11.12 5.38 15.91
N ILE A 162 10.32 5.66 16.94
CA ILE A 162 9.83 7.01 17.22
C ILE A 162 11.00 7.95 17.53
N HIS A 163 11.95 7.53 18.37
CA HIS A 163 13.13 8.33 18.69
C HIS A 163 13.95 8.69 17.44
N GLN A 164 14.14 7.73 16.51
CA GLN A 164 14.86 8.00 15.27
C GLN A 164 14.08 8.94 14.34
N LEU A 165 12.76 8.79 14.24
CA LEU A 165 11.91 9.69 13.47
C LEU A 165 11.99 11.12 14.02
N VAL A 166 11.82 11.29 15.31
CA VAL A 166 11.90 12.61 15.96
C VAL A 166 13.28 13.23 15.78
N SER A 167 14.35 12.47 15.96
CA SER A 167 15.73 12.93 15.73
C SER A 167 15.98 13.34 14.27
N SER A 168 15.24 12.77 13.34
CA SER A 168 15.29 13.10 11.90
C SER A 168 14.33 14.24 11.52
N GLY A 169 13.71 14.91 12.48
CA GLY A 169 12.84 16.07 12.26
C GLY A 169 11.38 15.74 11.96
N PHE A 170 10.94 14.49 12.10
CA PHE A 170 9.54 14.14 11.96
C PHE A 170 8.74 14.46 13.22
N ASN A 171 7.51 14.94 13.04
CA ASN A 171 6.57 15.10 14.15
C ASN A 171 5.86 13.77 14.41
N ALA A 172 6.53 12.87 15.13
CA ALA A 172 6.07 11.54 15.47
C ALA A 172 5.86 11.40 16.97
N THR A 173 4.77 10.75 17.38
CA THR A 173 4.42 10.50 18.78
C THR A 173 3.97 9.05 18.99
N GLY A 174 4.07 8.53 20.20
CA GLY A 174 3.64 7.18 20.59
C GLY A 174 4.69 6.46 21.45
N PRO A 175 4.57 5.14 21.62
CA PRO A 175 3.43 4.34 21.23
C PRO A 175 2.16 4.74 21.98
N HIS A 176 1.05 4.91 21.23
CA HIS A 176 -0.25 5.19 21.84
C HIS A 176 -1.03 3.87 22.00
N PRO A 177 -1.71 3.64 23.13
CA PRO A 177 -2.65 2.53 23.23
C PRO A 177 -3.69 2.62 22.13
N ALA A 178 -3.93 1.52 21.40
CA ALA A 178 -4.89 1.49 20.29
C ALA A 178 -6.32 1.13 20.74
N ASP A 179 -6.46 0.78 22.02
CA ASP A 179 -7.67 0.30 22.67
C ASP A 179 -8.32 1.33 23.62
N THR A 180 -7.76 2.54 23.70
CA THR A 180 -8.26 3.65 24.57
C THR A 180 -8.47 4.95 23.81
#